data_afe2d04057a19ec4537215d65240f4ec
#
_entry.id   afe2d04057a19ec4537215d65240f4ec
#
_cell.length_a   1.000
_cell.length_b   1.000
_cell.length_c   1.000
_cell.angle_alpha   90.00
_cell.angle_beta   90.00
_cell.angle_gamma   90.00
#
_symmetry.space_group_name_H-M   'P 1'
#
loop_
_entity.id
_entity.type
_entity.pdbx_description
1 polymer ?
#
loop_
_entity_poly.entity_id
_entity_poly.type
_entity_poly.pdbx_seq_one_letter_code
_entity_poly.pdbx_strand_id
1 'polypeptide(L)'
;MTVVPLPELFTGKYDGLTPPLLLPFGAISDGRNMRKLSPRGGWKPRKGCELHNTTAAESGAEIKSLHQYTNPFSGDYHLIAQANSKLLYSTTDPPTAGTTFGTDLGVTVGTSPGFSTMIDECFLYADGSGRPVVWGGLTPQPIGVVVYDASETAYVDYTDEAIDGESTSVVTLGTAATDKIYVCGREKLTGVILNLTNVSDQTVTVTVKAWRSGAWAAVSDASDGTAVGGKTLAQDGTISWTASALDTMRIIASIQGYWYELSFSAAVTGGGTAVTINQVNVVMPASLMTNKWDGSWLFEANCLFFDQSVGKYEDRRGHVGNESTAQYADLALATTSDFVYIKTIEPAAAFGFGVVPGYENTANAQIDSLGYWNGNAWTEITTGLTDTTLDTGADSSFAQTGELHFNAAAISPVMRTWQSDNVPGYWYRVSWDAALGATCRIFSVQYAVQPLALGSYSGAIEWKGRLFLWGDVKYPNRLRYSALGILDCFSGVDSGYTDPFGNGEEILAVVHFYNELAVFKRKEIHLLEGYSPDTFGSLKISDQLGVASPKSVLTIERGFISEKRDPTNVLIWQDSD
;
A
#
# COMPACT_ATOMS: atom_id res chain seq x y z
N MET A 1 70.57 23.93 29.53
CA MET A 1 69.74 23.19 28.58
C MET A 1 68.31 23.57 28.87
N THR A 2 67.76 24.47 28.15
CA THR A 2 66.36 24.95 28.31
C THR A 2 65.45 23.89 27.79
N VAL A 3 64.74 23.21 28.66
CA VAL A 3 63.68 22.28 28.26
C VAL A 3 62.54 23.11 27.66
N VAL A 4 62.44 23.15 26.37
CA VAL A 4 61.26 23.70 25.69
C VAL A 4 60.15 22.67 25.91
N PRO A 5 59.07 22.99 26.64
CA PRO A 5 57.95 22.09 26.75
C PRO A 5 57.39 21.91 25.32
N LEU A 6 57.39 20.68 24.82
CA LEU A 6 56.65 20.37 23.61
C LEU A 6 55.20 20.77 23.86
N PRO A 7 54.66 21.76 23.11
CA PRO A 7 53.26 22.07 23.23
C PRO A 7 52.46 20.81 22.92
N GLU A 8 51.34 20.64 23.60
CA GLU A 8 50.47 19.46 23.48
C GLU A 8 50.44 18.92 22.06
N LEU A 9 51.13 17.80 21.85
CA LEU A 9 51.20 17.09 20.58
C LEU A 9 49.79 16.65 20.21
N PHE A 10 49.05 17.32 19.51
CA PHE A 10 47.68 17.07 19.12
C PHE A 10 46.66 17.96 19.82
N THR A 11 46.57 19.19 19.38
CA THR A 11 45.54 20.15 19.82
C THR A 11 44.14 19.77 19.32
N GLY A 12 44.00 18.62 18.64
CA GLY A 12 42.73 18.09 18.21
C GLY A 12 42.13 18.74 16.98
N LYS A 13 42.90 19.49 16.23
CA LYS A 13 42.48 20.03 14.95
C LYS A 13 42.80 19.05 13.84
N TYR A 14 41.80 18.64 13.06
CA TYR A 14 41.95 17.91 11.81
C TYR A 14 41.84 18.90 10.64
N ASP A 15 42.82 18.91 9.79
CA ASP A 15 42.82 19.76 8.59
C ASP A 15 43.45 18.97 7.42
N GLY A 16 42.60 18.33 6.65
CA GLY A 16 42.99 17.55 5.48
C GLY A 16 43.17 18.35 4.21
N LEU A 17 42.85 19.65 4.22
CA LEU A 17 42.92 20.51 3.03
C LEU A 17 44.20 21.32 2.96
N THR A 18 44.79 21.66 4.12
CA THR A 18 46.04 22.42 4.17
C THR A 18 47.23 21.52 3.82
N PRO A 19 48.12 21.90 2.90
CA PRO A 19 49.33 21.15 2.62
C PRO A 19 50.12 20.86 3.91
N PRO A 20 50.72 19.66 4.06
CA PRO A 20 51.36 19.23 5.32
C PRO A 20 52.43 20.19 5.86
N LEU A 21 53.10 20.91 4.98
CA LEU A 21 54.12 21.92 5.36
C LEU A 21 53.52 23.21 5.98
N LEU A 22 52.23 23.48 5.74
CA LEU A 22 51.52 24.67 6.21
C LEU A 22 50.62 24.39 7.36
N LEU A 23 50.54 23.12 7.82
CA LEU A 23 49.67 22.76 8.94
C LEU A 23 50.14 23.44 10.22
N PRO A 24 49.22 23.98 11.04
CA PRO A 24 49.56 24.45 12.37
C PRO A 24 50.19 23.34 13.22
N PHE A 25 51.14 23.69 14.03
CA PHE A 25 51.74 22.74 14.95
C PHE A 25 50.67 22.05 15.81
N GLY A 26 50.68 20.71 15.86
CA GLY A 26 49.68 19.93 16.57
C GLY A 26 48.40 19.61 15.78
N ALA A 27 48.29 20.02 14.53
CA ALA A 27 47.22 19.57 13.61
C ALA A 27 47.60 18.24 12.93
N ILE A 28 46.60 17.47 12.55
CA ILE A 28 46.74 16.19 11.84
C ILE A 28 46.13 16.34 10.43
N SER A 29 46.92 16.00 9.42
CA SER A 29 46.45 16.00 8.01
C SER A 29 45.79 14.67 7.61
N ASP A 30 46.14 13.56 8.23
CA ASP A 30 45.56 12.25 7.99
C ASP A 30 45.45 11.47 9.29
N GLY A 31 44.28 10.96 9.58
CA GLY A 31 44.01 10.16 10.77
C GLY A 31 42.94 9.10 10.46
N ARG A 32 43.38 7.86 10.27
CA ARG A 32 42.48 6.71 10.01
C ARG A 32 42.21 5.96 11.31
N ASN A 33 40.95 5.52 11.49
CA ASN A 33 40.52 4.76 12.68
C ASN A 33 40.80 5.42 14.01
N MET A 34 40.76 6.74 14.07
CA MET A 34 40.98 7.53 15.27
C MET A 34 39.72 8.32 15.66
N ARG A 35 39.52 8.54 16.93
CA ARG A 35 38.47 9.43 17.45
C ARG A 35 39.06 10.46 18.41
N LYS A 36 38.49 11.65 18.39
CA LYS A 36 38.82 12.70 19.35
C LYS A 36 38.18 12.37 20.69
N LEU A 37 38.96 12.45 21.79
CA LEU A 37 38.50 12.10 23.13
C LEU A 37 37.71 13.22 23.79
N SER A 38 38.07 14.47 23.53
CA SER A 38 37.40 15.63 24.09
C SER A 38 37.61 16.87 23.24
N PRO A 39 36.83 17.96 23.43
CA PRO A 39 37.08 19.25 22.78
C PRO A 39 38.48 19.84 23.06
N ARG A 40 39.14 19.42 24.15
CA ARG A 40 40.45 19.94 24.57
C ARG A 40 41.63 19.16 24.01
N GLY A 41 41.42 18.17 23.16
CA GLY A 41 42.49 17.42 22.49
C GLY A 41 42.54 15.95 22.88
N GLY A 42 43.52 15.25 22.34
CA GLY A 42 43.67 13.81 22.48
C GLY A 42 42.95 12.99 21.45
N TRP A 43 43.70 12.18 20.74
CA TRP A 43 43.21 11.20 19.79
C TRP A 43 43.50 9.81 20.29
N LYS A 44 42.59 8.88 20.09
CA LYS A 44 42.89 7.47 20.33
C LYS A 44 42.34 6.62 19.22
N PRO A 45 42.89 5.43 19.00
CA PRO A 45 42.30 4.47 18.08
C PRO A 45 40.84 4.21 18.43
N ARG A 46 39.99 4.08 17.44
CA ARG A 46 38.68 3.50 17.63
C ARG A 46 38.83 2.09 18.15
N LYS A 47 37.95 1.68 19.04
CA LYS A 47 37.86 0.26 19.40
C LYS A 47 37.64 -0.53 18.10
N GLY A 48 38.26 -1.69 18.00
CA GLY A 48 38.01 -2.62 16.91
C GLY A 48 36.53 -2.90 16.81
N CYS A 49 36.06 -3.16 15.60
CA CYS A 49 34.70 -3.67 15.36
C CYS A 49 34.76 -5.18 15.54
N GLU A 50 33.87 -5.73 16.33
CA GLU A 50 33.59 -7.16 16.33
C GLU A 50 32.62 -7.49 15.21
N LEU A 51 32.78 -8.67 14.62
CA LEU A 51 31.83 -9.16 13.62
C LEU A 51 30.49 -9.40 14.30
N HIS A 52 29.46 -8.75 13.83
CA HIS A 52 28.10 -9.02 14.29
C HIS A 52 27.62 -10.38 13.78
N ASN A 53 27.96 -10.72 12.53
CA ASN A 53 27.67 -12.00 11.88
C ASN A 53 28.92 -12.87 11.82
N THR A 54 28.81 -14.11 12.28
CA THR A 54 29.86 -15.12 12.13
C THR A 54 29.87 -15.77 10.75
N THR A 55 28.75 -15.76 10.06
CA THR A 55 28.60 -16.30 8.70
C THR A 55 28.43 -15.15 7.71
N ALA A 56 29.20 -15.21 6.62
CA ALA A 56 29.12 -14.20 5.59
C ALA A 56 27.74 -14.21 4.90
N ALA A 57 27.13 -13.04 4.78
CA ALA A 57 25.88 -12.90 4.04
C ALA A 57 26.09 -13.24 2.56
N GLU A 58 25.14 -13.95 1.95
CA GLU A 58 25.11 -14.30 0.52
C GLU A 58 26.49 -14.76 0.00
N SER A 59 27.07 -15.77 0.66
CA SER A 59 28.38 -16.36 0.31
C SER A 59 29.56 -15.36 0.30
N GLY A 60 29.49 -14.29 1.07
CA GLY A 60 30.54 -13.27 1.17
C GLY A 60 30.39 -12.10 0.22
N ALA A 61 29.21 -11.89 -0.31
CA ALA A 61 28.90 -10.72 -1.11
C ALA A 61 29.02 -9.43 -0.30
N GLU A 62 29.38 -8.35 -0.98
CA GLU A 62 29.41 -7.02 -0.38
C GLU A 62 28.01 -6.56 0.03
N ILE A 63 27.86 -6.12 1.28
CA ILE A 63 26.65 -5.47 1.74
C ILE A 63 26.63 -4.04 1.18
N LYS A 64 25.64 -3.75 0.35
CA LYS A 64 25.46 -2.46 -0.33
C LYS A 64 24.76 -1.44 0.53
N SER A 65 23.76 -1.88 1.28
CA SER A 65 23.00 -1.03 2.21
C SER A 65 22.46 -1.84 3.38
N LEU A 66 22.23 -1.15 4.49
CA LEU A 66 21.61 -1.68 5.71
C LEU A 66 20.40 -0.81 6.03
N HIS A 67 19.32 -1.45 6.37
CA HIS A 67 18.06 -0.82 6.70
C HIS A 67 17.49 -1.43 7.97
N GLN A 68 16.64 -0.69 8.63
CA GLN A 68 15.92 -1.11 9.82
C GLN A 68 14.43 -1.22 9.47
N TYR A 69 13.80 -2.27 9.94
CA TYR A 69 12.36 -2.43 9.98
C TYR A 69 11.94 -2.64 11.43
N THR A 70 10.91 -1.94 11.87
CA THR A 70 10.29 -2.15 13.18
C THR A 70 8.80 -2.24 12.97
N ASN A 71 8.19 -3.36 13.34
CA ASN A 71 6.74 -3.46 13.33
C ASN A 71 6.17 -2.59 14.46
N PRO A 72 5.33 -1.58 14.16
CA PRO A 72 4.81 -0.67 15.17
C PRO A 72 3.83 -1.32 16.15
N PHE A 73 3.23 -2.46 15.81
CA PHE A 73 2.26 -3.17 16.64
C PHE A 73 2.91 -4.25 17.50
N SER A 74 3.67 -5.18 16.90
CA SER A 74 4.35 -6.23 17.65
C SER A 74 5.65 -5.73 18.32
N GLY A 75 6.21 -4.62 17.84
CA GLY A 75 7.52 -4.13 18.26
C GLY A 75 8.69 -4.94 17.70
N ASP A 76 8.44 -5.93 16.84
CA ASP A 76 9.48 -6.75 16.22
C ASP A 76 10.47 -5.88 15.43
N TYR A 77 11.74 -6.15 15.63
CA TYR A 77 12.83 -5.38 15.05
C TYR A 77 13.69 -6.26 14.14
N HIS A 78 13.81 -5.89 12.88
CA HIS A 78 14.64 -6.60 11.91
C HIS A 78 15.64 -5.68 11.25
N LEU A 79 16.89 -6.13 11.13
CA LEU A 79 17.85 -5.53 10.22
C LEU A 79 17.69 -6.17 8.83
N ILE A 80 17.68 -5.34 7.80
CA ILE A 80 17.61 -5.77 6.41
C ILE A 80 18.88 -5.34 5.70
N ALA A 81 19.56 -6.29 5.09
CA ALA A 81 20.79 -6.06 4.34
C ALA A 81 20.57 -6.30 2.85
N GLN A 82 20.98 -5.38 2.01
CA GLN A 82 21.10 -5.61 0.59
C GLN A 82 22.47 -6.21 0.28
N ALA A 83 22.49 -7.42 -0.28
CA ALA A 83 23.68 -8.09 -0.75
C ALA A 83 23.43 -8.73 -2.12
N ASN A 84 24.31 -8.49 -3.10
CA ASN A 84 24.03 -8.79 -4.51
C ASN A 84 22.71 -8.12 -4.95
N SER A 85 21.80 -8.91 -5.50
CA SER A 85 20.46 -8.48 -5.92
C SER A 85 19.36 -8.99 -5.00
N LYS A 86 19.66 -9.19 -3.72
CA LYS A 86 18.74 -9.71 -2.70
C LYS A 86 18.63 -8.79 -1.51
N LEU A 87 17.49 -8.87 -0.84
CA LEU A 87 17.26 -8.31 0.48
C LEU A 87 17.22 -9.45 1.49
N LEU A 88 18.15 -9.44 2.41
CA LEU A 88 18.29 -10.45 3.48
C LEU A 88 17.88 -9.83 4.81
N TYR A 89 17.15 -10.56 5.64
CA TYR A 89 16.75 -10.04 6.94
C TYR A 89 17.30 -10.90 8.11
N SER A 90 17.41 -10.27 9.29
CA SER A 90 17.72 -10.97 10.53
C SER A 90 16.49 -11.70 11.05
N THR A 91 16.67 -12.99 11.43
CA THR A 91 15.57 -13.82 11.92
C THR A 91 15.35 -13.72 13.43
N THR A 92 16.19 -12.97 14.15
CA THR A 92 16.08 -12.75 15.59
C THR A 92 15.81 -11.28 15.89
N ASP A 93 14.99 -11.04 16.87
CA ASP A 93 14.65 -9.73 17.39
C ASP A 93 15.04 -9.61 18.88
N PRO A 94 15.86 -8.62 19.28
CA PRO A 94 16.75 -7.86 18.40
C PRO A 94 17.85 -8.74 17.78
N PRO A 95 18.44 -8.34 16.65
CA PRO A 95 19.52 -9.10 16.05
C PRO A 95 20.69 -9.21 17.04
N THR A 96 21.06 -10.42 17.41
CA THR A 96 22.16 -10.68 18.34
C THR A 96 23.44 -11.01 17.57
N ALA A 97 24.59 -10.79 18.21
CA ALA A 97 25.87 -11.20 17.65
C ALA A 97 25.89 -12.70 17.37
N GLY A 98 26.32 -13.10 16.19
CA GLY A 98 26.32 -14.49 15.74
C GLY A 98 25.05 -14.90 14.95
N THR A 99 24.06 -14.03 14.83
CA THR A 99 22.90 -14.26 13.98
C THR A 99 23.28 -14.18 12.50
N THR A 100 22.74 -15.06 11.70
CA THR A 100 22.98 -15.04 10.26
C THR A 100 21.94 -14.15 9.57
N PHE A 101 22.40 -13.22 8.72
CA PHE A 101 21.57 -12.67 7.66
C PHE A 101 21.43 -13.75 6.58
N GLY A 102 20.49 -14.66 6.75
CA GLY A 102 20.43 -15.84 5.90
C GLY A 102 19.10 -16.00 5.17
N THR A 103 18.08 -15.29 5.59
CA THR A 103 16.76 -15.42 4.97
C THR A 103 16.55 -14.31 3.95
N ASP A 104 16.33 -14.73 2.72
CA ASP A 104 16.00 -13.87 1.58
C ASP A 104 14.51 -13.50 1.65
N LEU A 105 14.20 -12.24 1.41
CA LEU A 105 12.81 -11.79 1.26
C LEU A 105 12.11 -12.35 0.00
N GLY A 106 12.87 -13.02 -0.90
CA GLY A 106 12.33 -13.63 -2.10
C GLY A 106 12.07 -12.66 -3.26
N VAL A 107 12.55 -11.42 -3.15
CA VAL A 107 12.42 -10.40 -4.20
C VAL A 107 13.77 -10.05 -4.79
N THR A 108 13.83 -9.86 -6.10
CA THR A 108 15.04 -9.41 -6.78
C THR A 108 15.10 -7.89 -6.81
N VAL A 109 16.21 -7.33 -6.35
CA VAL A 109 16.51 -5.91 -6.37
C VAL A 109 17.77 -5.65 -7.20
N GLY A 110 18.13 -4.40 -7.43
CA GLY A 110 19.37 -4.05 -8.13
C GLY A 110 20.63 -4.21 -7.28
N THR A 111 21.74 -3.80 -7.84
CA THR A 111 23.05 -3.83 -7.16
C THR A 111 23.49 -2.47 -6.63
N SER A 112 22.72 -1.42 -6.88
CA SER A 112 22.95 -0.07 -6.34
C SER A 112 22.34 0.05 -4.94
N PRO A 113 22.97 0.78 -4.00
CA PRO A 113 22.39 1.00 -2.67
C PRO A 113 21.05 1.74 -2.77
N GLY A 114 19.97 1.14 -2.26
CA GLY A 114 18.65 1.73 -2.29
C GLY A 114 18.32 2.56 -1.05
N PHE A 115 17.17 3.22 -1.09
CA PHE A 115 16.54 3.93 0.03
C PHE A 115 15.41 3.09 0.60
N SER A 116 15.19 3.22 1.89
CA SER A 116 14.04 2.63 2.56
C SER A 116 13.28 3.65 3.37
N THR A 117 11.99 3.42 3.49
CA THR A 117 11.11 4.13 4.41
C THR A 117 10.11 3.14 5.00
N MET A 118 9.36 3.57 5.98
CA MET A 118 8.25 2.83 6.55
C MET A 118 6.99 3.66 6.39
N ILE A 119 5.91 3.02 6.02
CA ILE A 119 4.58 3.59 5.97
C ILE A 119 3.56 2.46 6.17
N ASP A 120 2.53 2.70 6.95
CA ASP A 120 1.46 1.73 7.24
C ASP A 120 2.01 0.34 7.58
N GLU A 121 2.93 0.26 8.53
CA GLU A 121 3.57 -0.99 8.98
C GLU A 121 4.47 -1.68 7.93
N CYS A 122 4.48 -1.22 6.71
CA CYS A 122 5.26 -1.82 5.65
C CYS A 122 6.64 -1.20 5.52
N PHE A 123 7.64 -2.06 5.36
CA PHE A 123 8.96 -1.69 4.87
C PHE A 123 8.90 -1.48 3.37
N LEU A 124 9.38 -0.35 2.92
CA LEU A 124 9.49 0.01 1.52
C LEU A 124 10.96 0.18 1.15
N TYR A 125 11.34 -0.35 0.00
CA TYR A 125 12.71 -0.26 -0.51
C TYR A 125 12.71 0.06 -2.00
N ALA A 126 13.54 1.03 -2.40
CA ALA A 126 13.70 1.45 -3.80
C ALA A 126 15.17 1.71 -4.12
N ASP A 127 15.68 1.22 -5.26
CA ASP A 127 17.09 1.32 -5.67
C ASP A 127 17.29 1.74 -7.12
N GLY A 128 16.23 2.10 -7.82
CA GLY A 128 16.28 2.51 -9.24
C GLY A 128 16.26 1.37 -10.26
N SER A 129 16.38 0.11 -9.82
CA SER A 129 16.41 -1.02 -10.75
C SER A 129 15.03 -1.46 -11.22
N GLY A 130 13.99 -1.16 -10.43
CA GLY A 130 12.63 -1.59 -10.69
C GLY A 130 11.62 -0.89 -9.79
N ARG A 131 10.44 -1.47 -9.74
CA ARG A 131 9.39 -1.03 -8.82
C ARG A 131 9.87 -1.17 -7.37
N PRO A 132 9.43 -0.29 -6.45
CA PRO A 132 9.75 -0.45 -5.05
C PRO A 132 9.31 -1.81 -4.51
N VAL A 133 10.04 -2.34 -3.55
CA VAL A 133 9.69 -3.55 -2.80
C VAL A 133 8.87 -3.17 -1.59
N VAL A 134 7.81 -3.92 -1.30
CA VAL A 134 6.95 -3.81 -0.11
C VAL A 134 7.08 -5.08 0.70
N TRP A 135 7.20 -4.95 2.02
CA TRP A 135 7.20 -6.07 2.95
C TRP A 135 6.58 -5.65 4.30
N GLY A 136 5.61 -6.43 4.78
CA GLY A 136 4.89 -6.16 6.03
C GLY A 136 5.50 -6.83 7.27
N GLY A 137 6.69 -7.43 7.17
CA GLY A 137 7.28 -8.18 8.28
C GLY A 137 6.87 -9.63 8.33
N LEU A 138 7.16 -10.31 9.45
CA LEU A 138 6.89 -11.74 9.63
C LEU A 138 5.43 -12.02 10.06
N THR A 139 4.82 -11.10 10.79
CA THR A 139 3.48 -11.24 11.37
C THR A 139 2.65 -9.97 11.18
N PRO A 140 2.43 -9.52 9.92
CA PRO A 140 1.61 -8.35 9.67
C PRO A 140 0.16 -8.57 10.12
N GLN A 141 -0.51 -7.49 10.51
CA GLN A 141 -1.92 -7.54 10.85
C GLN A 141 -2.78 -7.60 9.57
N PRO A 142 -3.94 -8.27 9.61
CA PRO A 142 -4.94 -8.18 8.56
C PRO A 142 -5.53 -6.76 8.53
N ILE A 143 -5.96 -6.30 7.37
CA ILE A 143 -6.70 -5.04 7.25
C ILE A 143 -8.20 -5.22 7.42
N GLY A 144 -8.66 -6.46 7.48
CA GLY A 144 -10.05 -6.81 7.74
C GLY A 144 -10.20 -8.27 8.16
N VAL A 145 -11.02 -8.51 9.17
CA VAL A 145 -11.47 -9.83 9.59
C VAL A 145 -12.98 -9.79 9.75
N VAL A 146 -13.69 -10.56 8.93
CA VAL A 146 -15.15 -10.55 8.88
C VAL A 146 -15.67 -11.98 9.03
N VAL A 147 -16.65 -12.19 9.86
CA VAL A 147 -17.35 -13.47 10.00
C VAL A 147 -18.71 -13.36 9.32
N TYR A 148 -19.03 -14.29 8.45
CA TYR A 148 -20.36 -14.48 7.91
C TYR A 148 -21.12 -15.44 8.81
N ASP A 149 -22.16 -14.93 9.46
CA ASP A 149 -23.10 -15.73 10.23
C ASP A 149 -24.27 -16.15 9.33
N ALA A 150 -24.31 -17.41 8.99
CA ALA A 150 -25.32 -17.94 8.08
C ALA A 150 -26.72 -18.03 8.73
N SER A 151 -26.80 -18.00 10.06
CA SER A 151 -28.08 -18.03 10.77
C SER A 151 -28.80 -16.67 10.71
N GLU A 152 -28.01 -15.60 10.67
CA GLU A 152 -28.50 -14.21 10.56
C GLU A 152 -28.39 -13.65 9.15
N THR A 153 -27.72 -14.39 8.24
CA THR A 153 -27.37 -13.93 6.86
C THR A 153 -26.63 -12.60 6.87
N ALA A 154 -25.75 -12.41 7.86
CA ALA A 154 -25.09 -11.14 8.12
C ALA A 154 -23.55 -11.30 8.11
N TYR A 155 -22.88 -10.24 7.68
CA TYR A 155 -21.43 -10.06 7.84
C TYR A 155 -21.19 -9.24 9.11
N VAL A 156 -20.38 -9.78 10.03
CA VAL A 156 -19.95 -9.10 11.25
C VAL A 156 -18.48 -8.78 11.13
N ASP A 157 -18.14 -7.51 11.26
CA ASP A 157 -16.75 -7.04 11.26
C ASP A 157 -16.14 -7.26 12.65
N TYR A 158 -15.06 -8.00 12.71
CA TYR A 158 -14.27 -8.30 13.89
C TYR A 158 -12.81 -7.83 13.75
N THR A 159 -12.56 -6.83 12.91
CA THR A 159 -11.18 -6.41 12.62
C THR A 159 -10.47 -5.92 13.88
N ASP A 160 -11.12 -5.11 14.69
CA ASP A 160 -10.53 -4.56 15.92
C ASP A 160 -10.25 -5.68 16.95
N GLU A 161 -11.18 -6.62 17.13
CA GLU A 161 -11.03 -7.76 18.04
C GLU A 161 -9.95 -8.74 17.57
N ALA A 162 -9.78 -8.85 16.26
CA ALA A 162 -8.79 -9.77 15.67
C ALA A 162 -7.36 -9.28 15.82
N ILE A 163 -7.13 -7.98 15.98
CA ILE A 163 -5.79 -7.40 15.99
C ILE A 163 -5.29 -7.02 17.39
N ASP A 164 -6.16 -6.86 18.37
CA ASP A 164 -5.79 -6.38 19.71
C ASP A 164 -5.09 -7.45 20.57
N GLY A 165 -5.28 -8.72 20.27
CA GLY A 165 -4.68 -9.85 21.00
C GLY A 165 -5.23 -10.07 22.41
N GLU A 166 -6.33 -9.38 22.79
CA GLU A 166 -6.92 -9.44 24.11
C GLU A 166 -7.87 -10.63 24.23
N SER A 167 -7.71 -11.45 25.24
CA SER A 167 -8.53 -12.65 25.43
C SER A 167 -10.01 -12.38 25.78
N THR A 168 -10.35 -11.14 26.06
CA THR A 168 -11.73 -10.68 26.37
C THR A 168 -12.45 -10.09 25.16
N SER A 169 -11.69 -9.75 24.12
CA SER A 169 -12.14 -9.23 22.84
C SER A 169 -11.78 -10.30 21.80
N VAL A 170 -12.76 -11.01 21.27
CA VAL A 170 -12.50 -12.22 20.46
C VAL A 170 -13.37 -12.27 19.21
N VAL A 171 -12.79 -12.76 18.14
CA VAL A 171 -13.55 -13.16 16.95
C VAL A 171 -14.32 -14.44 17.30
N THR A 172 -15.63 -14.37 17.22
CA THR A 172 -16.49 -15.53 17.51
C THR A 172 -17.03 -16.13 16.21
N LEU A 173 -16.71 -17.41 15.99
CA LEU A 173 -17.36 -18.17 14.92
C LEU A 173 -18.76 -18.56 15.38
N GLY A 174 -19.73 -18.50 14.46
CA GLY A 174 -21.03 -19.10 14.67
C GLY A 174 -20.95 -20.64 14.77
N THR A 175 -22.07 -21.23 15.15
CA THR A 175 -22.17 -22.69 15.34
C THR A 175 -22.80 -23.41 14.14
N ALA A 176 -23.04 -22.72 13.04
CA ALA A 176 -23.57 -23.28 11.81
C ALA A 176 -22.42 -23.83 10.91
N ALA A 177 -22.69 -24.91 10.20
CA ALA A 177 -21.73 -25.48 9.25
C ALA A 177 -21.41 -24.56 8.06
N THR A 178 -22.25 -23.56 7.82
CA THR A 178 -22.14 -22.60 6.73
C THR A 178 -21.51 -21.28 7.12
N ASP A 179 -21.13 -21.14 8.41
CA ASP A 179 -20.39 -19.97 8.88
C ASP A 179 -18.98 -19.93 8.29
N LYS A 180 -18.49 -18.73 8.04
CA LYS A 180 -17.22 -18.52 7.34
C LYS A 180 -16.44 -17.39 7.97
N ILE A 181 -15.12 -17.48 7.90
CA ILE A 181 -14.22 -16.39 8.23
C ILE A 181 -13.67 -15.81 6.91
N TYR A 182 -13.68 -14.52 6.79
CA TYR A 182 -13.02 -13.78 5.73
C TYR A 182 -11.86 -13.00 6.31
N VAL A 183 -10.68 -13.16 5.75
CA VAL A 183 -9.47 -12.44 6.17
C VAL A 183 -8.95 -11.64 4.99
N CYS A 184 -8.69 -10.36 5.21
CA CYS A 184 -8.23 -9.43 4.21
C CYS A 184 -6.78 -9.02 4.45
N GLY A 185 -6.00 -9.07 3.38
CA GLY A 185 -4.66 -8.51 3.34
C GLY A 185 -4.56 -7.34 2.38
N ARG A 186 -3.66 -6.42 2.68
CA ARG A 186 -3.28 -5.33 1.78
C ARG A 186 -2.63 -5.87 0.49
N GLU A 187 -1.81 -6.91 0.64
CA GLU A 187 -1.21 -7.69 -0.44
C GLU A 187 -1.76 -9.11 -0.44
N LYS A 188 -1.42 -9.88 -1.47
CA LYS A 188 -1.80 -11.29 -1.56
C LYS A 188 -1.21 -12.07 -0.41
N LEU A 189 -2.06 -12.79 0.31
CA LEU A 189 -1.67 -13.60 1.46
C LEU A 189 -1.22 -14.99 1.02
N THR A 190 -0.28 -15.55 1.77
CA THR A 190 0.12 -16.95 1.69
C THR A 190 -0.23 -17.74 2.95
N GLY A 191 -0.93 -17.10 3.89
CA GLY A 191 -1.43 -17.78 5.08
C GLY A 191 -2.07 -16.83 6.07
N VAL A 192 -2.72 -17.43 7.07
CA VAL A 192 -3.23 -16.77 8.26
C VAL A 192 -2.72 -17.49 9.50
N ILE A 193 -2.33 -16.76 10.51
CA ILE A 193 -1.88 -17.24 11.82
C ILE A 193 -3.02 -16.98 12.79
N LEU A 194 -3.49 -18.02 13.46
CA LEU A 194 -4.62 -17.95 14.36
C LEU A 194 -4.18 -18.32 15.78
N ASN A 195 -4.45 -17.45 16.74
CA ASN A 195 -4.31 -17.71 18.16
C ASN A 195 -5.72 -17.90 18.74
N LEU A 196 -5.99 -19.04 19.31
CA LEU A 196 -7.33 -19.48 19.72
C LEU A 196 -7.50 -19.36 21.23
N THR A 197 -8.67 -18.88 21.66
CA THR A 197 -9.06 -18.90 23.08
C THR A 197 -9.93 -20.11 23.40
N ASN A 198 -10.87 -20.47 22.50
CA ASN A 198 -11.63 -21.70 22.58
C ASN A 198 -11.39 -22.50 21.31
N VAL A 199 -10.88 -23.73 21.47
CA VAL A 199 -10.45 -24.60 20.36
C VAL A 199 -11.55 -25.57 19.95
N SER A 200 -11.52 -26.01 18.69
CA SER A 200 -12.46 -27.00 18.16
C SER A 200 -12.18 -28.40 18.68
N ASP A 201 -13.24 -29.13 19.01
CA ASP A 201 -13.21 -30.55 19.32
C ASP A 201 -13.87 -31.42 18.24
N GLN A 202 -14.35 -30.80 17.15
CA GLN A 202 -15.05 -31.48 16.07
C GLN A 202 -14.11 -31.95 14.96
N THR A 203 -14.43 -33.10 14.36
CA THR A 203 -13.71 -33.57 13.17
C THR A 203 -14.22 -32.80 11.96
N VAL A 204 -13.50 -31.75 11.62
CA VAL A 204 -13.85 -30.77 10.58
C VAL A 204 -12.59 -30.43 9.80
N THR A 205 -12.72 -30.17 8.51
CA THR A 205 -11.64 -29.68 7.65
C THR A 205 -11.94 -28.25 7.19
N VAL A 206 -10.89 -27.45 7.08
CA VAL A 206 -10.97 -26.11 6.49
C VAL A 206 -10.72 -26.18 4.98
N THR A 207 -11.46 -25.36 4.23
CA THR A 207 -11.20 -25.07 2.82
C THR A 207 -10.91 -23.58 2.68
N VAL A 208 -9.76 -23.26 2.10
CA VAL A 208 -9.38 -21.88 1.79
C VAL A 208 -9.82 -21.57 0.37
N LYS A 209 -10.46 -20.41 0.18
CA LYS A 209 -10.77 -19.89 -1.15
C LYS A 209 -10.25 -18.46 -1.29
N ALA A 210 -9.75 -18.12 -2.46
CA ALA A 210 -9.35 -16.77 -2.84
C ALA A 210 -10.37 -16.18 -3.82
N TRP A 211 -10.55 -14.87 -3.79
CA TRP A 211 -11.36 -14.18 -4.78
C TRP A 211 -10.59 -14.07 -6.09
N ARG A 212 -11.13 -14.66 -7.18
CA ARG A 212 -10.49 -14.72 -8.50
C ARG A 212 -11.50 -14.45 -9.59
N SER A 213 -11.26 -13.44 -10.41
CA SER A 213 -12.09 -13.14 -11.59
C SER A 213 -13.59 -13.12 -11.29
N GLY A 214 -13.97 -12.47 -10.19
CA GLY A 214 -15.39 -12.32 -9.81
C GLY A 214 -16.02 -13.50 -9.07
N ALA A 215 -15.25 -14.52 -8.67
CA ALA A 215 -15.76 -15.68 -7.94
C ALA A 215 -14.80 -16.19 -6.85
N TRP A 216 -15.36 -16.88 -5.85
CA TRP A 216 -14.58 -17.61 -4.87
C TRP A 216 -14.03 -18.91 -5.48
N ALA A 217 -12.73 -19.02 -5.59
CA ALA A 217 -12.03 -20.21 -6.12
C ALA A 217 -11.22 -20.89 -5.02
N ALA A 218 -11.38 -22.21 -4.87
CA ALA A 218 -10.62 -22.97 -3.89
C ALA A 218 -9.12 -22.94 -4.20
N VAL A 219 -8.32 -22.83 -3.14
CA VAL A 219 -6.87 -22.96 -3.18
C VAL A 219 -6.52 -24.44 -3.05
N SER A 220 -5.74 -24.98 -3.99
CA SER A 220 -5.51 -26.42 -4.10
C SER A 220 -4.45 -26.98 -3.16
N ASP A 221 -3.59 -26.12 -2.62
CA ASP A 221 -2.40 -26.48 -1.82
C ASP A 221 -2.47 -25.98 -0.37
N ALA A 222 -3.68 -25.68 0.12
CA ALA A 222 -3.86 -25.25 1.50
C ALA A 222 -3.39 -26.33 2.50
N SER A 223 -2.61 -25.90 3.48
CA SER A 223 -2.13 -26.72 4.59
C SER A 223 -2.60 -26.16 5.91
N ASP A 224 -3.26 -26.96 6.72
CA ASP A 224 -3.85 -26.58 7.99
C ASP A 224 -2.93 -26.94 9.17
N GLY A 225 -2.15 -25.95 9.65
CA GLY A 225 -1.32 -26.10 10.85
C GLY A 225 -2.09 -25.95 12.17
N THR A 226 -3.39 -25.60 12.13
CA THR A 226 -4.25 -25.58 13.32
C THR A 226 -4.88 -26.95 13.60
N ALA A 227 -4.70 -27.92 12.69
CA ALA A 227 -5.34 -29.22 12.78
C ALA A 227 -4.61 -30.17 13.73
N VAL A 228 -5.37 -30.85 14.60
CA VAL A 228 -4.91 -31.93 15.44
C VAL A 228 -5.87 -33.13 15.32
N GLY A 229 -5.37 -34.28 14.87
CA GLY A 229 -6.19 -35.48 14.76
C GLY A 229 -7.40 -35.36 13.83
N GLY A 230 -7.30 -34.56 12.76
CA GLY A 230 -8.38 -34.33 11.80
C GLY A 230 -9.39 -33.29 12.23
N LYS A 231 -9.09 -32.49 13.26
CA LYS A 231 -9.91 -31.41 13.78
C LYS A 231 -9.22 -30.08 13.46
N THR A 232 -9.77 -29.27 12.58
CA THR A 232 -9.28 -27.89 12.31
C THR A 232 -9.58 -26.97 13.50
N LEU A 233 -8.80 -25.90 13.66
CA LEU A 233 -8.89 -24.96 14.79
C LEU A 233 -8.82 -25.65 16.17
N ALA A 234 -8.05 -26.73 16.28
CA ALA A 234 -7.85 -27.50 17.51
C ALA A 234 -6.61 -27.05 18.31
N GLN A 235 -5.79 -26.21 17.74
CA GLN A 235 -4.63 -25.56 18.36
C GLN A 235 -4.28 -24.26 17.64
N ASP A 236 -3.48 -23.41 18.30
CA ASP A 236 -2.85 -22.28 17.63
C ASP A 236 -2.01 -22.76 16.46
N GLY A 237 -2.04 -22.02 15.36
CA GLY A 237 -1.26 -22.41 14.20
C GLY A 237 -1.49 -21.55 12.96
N THR A 238 -0.82 -21.97 11.88
CA THR A 238 -0.88 -21.26 10.60
C THR A 238 -1.61 -22.12 9.57
N ILE A 239 -2.62 -21.57 8.94
CA ILE A 239 -3.19 -22.12 7.71
C ILE A 239 -2.47 -21.44 6.55
N SER A 240 -1.76 -22.19 5.72
CA SER A 240 -0.90 -21.67 4.66
C SER A 240 -1.28 -22.18 3.28
N TRP A 241 -0.97 -21.39 2.24
CA TRP A 241 -1.21 -21.70 0.84
C TRP A 241 -0.27 -20.92 -0.08
N THR A 242 -0.30 -21.18 -1.38
CA THR A 242 0.41 -20.38 -2.39
C THR A 242 -0.54 -19.35 -3.01
N ALA A 243 -0.17 -18.09 -2.94
CA ALA A 243 -0.91 -17.01 -3.61
C ALA A 243 -0.84 -17.17 -5.13
N SER A 244 -1.96 -16.91 -5.81
CA SER A 244 -2.04 -16.97 -7.27
C SER A 244 -1.90 -15.59 -7.90
N ALA A 245 -1.37 -15.54 -9.12
CA ALA A 245 -1.42 -14.33 -9.94
C ALA A 245 -2.87 -13.91 -10.25
N LEU A 246 -3.81 -14.86 -10.22
CA LEU A 246 -5.23 -14.64 -10.49
C LEU A 246 -6.01 -14.09 -9.29
N ASP A 247 -5.42 -14.03 -8.08
CA ASP A 247 -6.08 -13.45 -6.92
C ASP A 247 -6.28 -11.97 -7.16
N THR A 248 -7.52 -11.51 -7.01
CA THR A 248 -7.94 -10.12 -7.24
C THR A 248 -8.52 -9.51 -5.97
N MET A 249 -8.55 -8.19 -5.91
CA MET A 249 -9.15 -7.48 -4.78
C MET A 249 -10.67 -7.57 -4.82
N ARG A 250 -11.30 -7.45 -3.65
CA ARG A 250 -12.74 -7.39 -3.45
C ARG A 250 -13.07 -6.48 -2.25
N ILE A 251 -14.27 -5.94 -2.23
CA ILE A 251 -14.82 -5.23 -1.07
C ILE A 251 -15.73 -6.18 -0.29
N ILE A 252 -15.52 -6.30 1.03
CA ILE A 252 -16.44 -6.93 1.98
C ILE A 252 -16.52 -6.01 3.19
N ALA A 253 -17.72 -5.74 3.69
CA ALA A 253 -17.98 -4.87 4.84
C ALA A 253 -17.28 -3.49 4.72
N SER A 254 -17.30 -2.90 3.51
CA SER A 254 -16.63 -1.62 3.18
C SER A 254 -15.10 -1.64 3.23
N ILE A 255 -14.47 -2.79 3.44
CA ILE A 255 -13.03 -2.96 3.43
C ILE A 255 -12.60 -3.59 2.12
N GLN A 256 -11.67 -2.92 1.43
CA GLN A 256 -11.11 -3.43 0.20
C GLN A 256 -9.72 -4.01 0.40
N GLY A 257 -9.49 -5.13 -0.27
CA GLY A 257 -8.19 -5.79 -0.30
C GLY A 257 -8.28 -7.18 -0.91
N TYR A 258 -7.24 -7.97 -0.69
CA TYR A 258 -7.21 -9.36 -1.09
C TYR A 258 -7.88 -10.21 -0.03
N TRP A 259 -9.07 -10.66 -0.32
CA TRP A 259 -9.89 -11.44 0.60
C TRP A 259 -9.74 -12.94 0.39
N TYR A 260 -9.65 -13.65 1.51
CA TYR A 260 -9.60 -15.12 1.55
C TYR A 260 -10.71 -15.63 2.44
N GLU A 261 -11.49 -16.59 1.93
CA GLU A 261 -12.58 -17.26 2.65
C GLU A 261 -12.05 -18.54 3.30
N LEU A 262 -12.24 -18.69 4.59
CA LEU A 262 -12.08 -19.93 5.33
C LEU A 262 -13.46 -20.53 5.56
N SER A 263 -13.78 -21.62 4.89
CA SER A 263 -15.03 -22.38 5.03
C SER A 263 -14.76 -23.77 5.61
N PHE A 264 -15.75 -24.34 6.26
CA PHE A 264 -15.59 -25.56 7.05
C PHE A 264 -16.53 -26.67 6.55
N SER A 265 -16.09 -27.92 6.66
CA SER A 265 -16.87 -29.08 6.19
C SER A 265 -18.07 -29.42 7.09
N ALA A 266 -18.09 -28.89 8.33
CA ALA A 266 -19.17 -29.00 9.31
C ALA A 266 -19.07 -27.85 10.32
N ALA A 267 -20.01 -27.76 11.24
CA ALA A 267 -19.98 -26.80 12.34
C ALA A 267 -18.70 -26.92 13.18
N VAL A 268 -18.07 -25.79 13.49
CA VAL A 268 -16.82 -25.72 14.26
C VAL A 268 -17.18 -25.30 15.69
N THR A 269 -17.14 -26.26 16.62
CA THR A 269 -17.47 -25.99 18.03
C THR A 269 -16.43 -26.61 18.95
N GLY A 270 -16.24 -26.03 20.14
CA GLY A 270 -15.42 -26.56 21.22
C GLY A 270 -16.22 -26.69 22.50
N GLY A 271 -16.36 -27.91 23.05
CA GLY A 271 -17.21 -28.16 24.21
C GLY A 271 -18.68 -27.81 24.01
N GLY A 272 -19.18 -27.82 22.76
CA GLY A 272 -20.55 -27.44 22.40
C GLY A 272 -20.80 -25.91 22.33
N THR A 273 -19.76 -25.10 22.39
CA THR A 273 -19.79 -23.64 22.23
C THR A 273 -19.03 -23.18 20.99
N ALA A 274 -19.23 -21.94 20.58
CA ALA A 274 -18.51 -21.35 19.46
C ALA A 274 -16.99 -21.38 19.68
N VAL A 275 -16.22 -21.61 18.62
CA VAL A 275 -14.76 -21.40 18.63
C VAL A 275 -14.49 -19.91 18.65
N THR A 276 -13.52 -19.48 19.45
CA THR A 276 -13.12 -18.08 19.58
C THR A 276 -11.63 -17.90 19.30
N ILE A 277 -11.32 -16.82 18.56
CA ILE A 277 -9.96 -16.46 18.15
C ILE A 277 -9.65 -15.11 18.79
N ASN A 278 -8.56 -15.03 19.55
CA ASN A 278 -8.15 -13.79 20.19
C ASN A 278 -7.18 -12.96 19.35
N GLN A 279 -6.54 -13.56 18.35
CA GLN A 279 -5.69 -12.82 17.43
C GLN A 279 -5.60 -13.51 16.07
N VAL A 280 -5.66 -12.69 15.03
CA VAL A 280 -5.40 -13.08 13.65
C VAL A 280 -4.22 -12.25 13.13
N ASN A 281 -3.18 -12.93 12.67
CA ASN A 281 -2.13 -12.33 11.88
C ASN A 281 -2.13 -12.96 10.48
N VAL A 282 -1.49 -12.31 9.52
CA VAL A 282 -1.42 -12.81 8.15
C VAL A 282 0.01 -13.14 7.76
N VAL A 283 0.17 -13.94 6.73
CA VAL A 283 1.48 -14.21 6.11
C VAL A 283 1.49 -13.52 4.75
N MET A 284 2.30 -12.46 4.65
CA MET A 284 2.37 -11.61 3.46
C MET A 284 3.82 -11.56 2.98
N PRO A 285 4.18 -12.29 1.92
CA PRO A 285 5.53 -12.27 1.38
C PRO A 285 5.87 -10.88 0.82
N ALA A 286 7.17 -10.57 0.78
CA ALA A 286 7.61 -9.38 0.09
C ALA A 286 7.24 -9.41 -1.39
N SER A 287 6.80 -8.28 -1.92
CA SER A 287 6.36 -8.14 -3.30
C SER A 287 6.86 -6.85 -3.93
N LEU A 288 6.84 -6.79 -5.26
CA LEU A 288 7.05 -5.53 -5.98
C LEU A 288 5.77 -4.70 -5.93
N MET A 289 5.89 -3.46 -5.49
CA MET A 289 4.76 -2.53 -5.40
C MET A 289 4.02 -2.42 -6.74
N THR A 290 2.74 -2.55 -6.67
CA THR A 290 1.85 -2.24 -7.78
C THR A 290 1.02 -1.02 -7.41
N ASN A 291 0.75 -0.14 -8.37
CA ASN A 291 -0.28 0.85 -8.15
C ASN A 291 -1.61 0.10 -8.05
N LYS A 292 -2.15 0.09 -6.88
CA LYS A 292 -3.52 -0.31 -6.66
C LYS A 292 -4.35 0.95 -6.82
N TRP A 293 -5.23 0.97 -7.84
CA TRP A 293 -6.35 1.87 -7.68
C TRP A 293 -6.94 1.45 -6.34
N ASP A 294 -7.09 2.36 -5.45
CA ASP A 294 -7.33 2.03 -4.06
C ASP A 294 -8.63 1.28 -3.83
N GLY A 295 -9.41 1.11 -4.91
CA GLY A 295 -10.65 0.47 -4.87
C GLY A 295 -11.55 0.87 -3.74
N SER A 296 -11.13 1.74 -2.88
CA SER A 296 -12.10 2.51 -2.15
C SER A 296 -12.82 3.27 -3.25
N TRP A 297 -14.00 2.88 -3.54
CA TRP A 297 -14.93 3.53 -4.44
C TRP A 297 -15.18 4.96 -3.95
N LEU A 298 -14.09 5.72 -3.77
CA LEU A 298 -14.08 7.05 -3.18
C LEU A 298 -14.58 8.12 -4.16
N PHE A 299 -14.67 7.74 -5.43
CA PHE A 299 -15.05 8.71 -6.44
C PHE A 299 -16.49 8.52 -6.83
N GLU A 300 -17.34 9.38 -6.28
CA GLU A 300 -18.72 9.48 -6.74
C GLU A 300 -18.75 9.80 -8.23
N ALA A 301 -19.56 9.05 -8.96
CA ALA A 301 -19.82 9.31 -10.36
C ALA A 301 -21.09 10.15 -10.52
N ASN A 302 -21.07 11.10 -11.44
CA ASN A 302 -22.29 11.75 -11.85
C ASN A 302 -23.11 10.81 -12.74
N CYS A 303 -24.41 10.75 -12.51
CA CYS A 303 -25.30 9.83 -13.20
C CYS A 303 -26.49 10.56 -13.87
N LEU A 304 -26.74 10.24 -15.13
CA LEU A 304 -27.94 10.65 -15.87
C LEU A 304 -28.67 9.39 -16.30
N PHE A 305 -29.98 9.35 -16.16
CA PHE A 305 -30.81 8.32 -16.72
C PHE A 305 -31.46 8.82 -18.02
N PHE A 306 -31.39 8.04 -19.09
CA PHE A 306 -32.08 8.33 -20.34
C PHE A 306 -33.25 7.38 -20.50
N ASP A 307 -34.45 7.92 -20.51
CA ASP A 307 -35.69 7.21 -20.77
C ASP A 307 -36.09 7.44 -22.23
N GLN A 308 -35.94 6.42 -23.04
CA GLN A 308 -36.27 6.44 -24.48
C GLN A 308 -37.77 6.65 -24.71
N SER A 309 -38.65 6.20 -23.82
CA SER A 309 -40.10 6.29 -23.99
C SER A 309 -40.59 7.72 -24.02
N VAL A 310 -39.93 8.60 -23.29
CA VAL A 310 -40.20 10.05 -23.23
C VAL A 310 -39.12 10.88 -23.92
N GLY A 311 -38.02 10.26 -24.36
CA GLY A 311 -36.88 10.91 -25.02
C GLY A 311 -36.18 11.96 -24.15
N LYS A 312 -36.09 11.73 -22.83
CA LYS A 312 -35.54 12.69 -21.88
C LYS A 312 -34.39 12.11 -21.09
N TYR A 313 -33.46 13.01 -20.74
CA TYR A 313 -32.42 12.75 -19.76
C TYR A 313 -32.88 13.26 -18.39
N GLU A 314 -32.79 12.41 -17.40
CA GLU A 314 -33.07 12.75 -16.00
C GLU A 314 -31.77 12.84 -15.23
N ASP A 315 -31.59 13.95 -14.52
CA ASP A 315 -30.42 14.15 -13.66
C ASP A 315 -30.61 13.37 -12.34
N ARG A 316 -29.76 12.40 -12.10
CA ARG A 316 -29.80 11.55 -10.90
C ARG A 316 -28.59 11.76 -9.98
N ARG A 317 -27.76 12.79 -10.21
CA ARG A 317 -26.53 13.07 -9.42
C ARG A 317 -26.80 13.16 -7.93
N GLY A 318 -27.82 13.92 -7.54
CA GLY A 318 -28.16 14.07 -6.12
C GLY A 318 -28.81 12.83 -5.48
N HIS A 319 -29.13 11.81 -6.29
CA HIS A 319 -29.78 10.59 -5.82
C HIS A 319 -28.80 9.43 -5.62
N VAL A 320 -27.66 9.44 -6.29
CA VAL A 320 -26.69 8.31 -6.30
C VAL A 320 -25.32 8.66 -5.72
N GLY A 321 -25.14 9.85 -5.17
CA GLY A 321 -23.88 10.34 -4.65
C GLY A 321 -23.82 10.54 -3.14
N ASN A 322 -24.75 9.97 -2.36
CA ASN A 322 -24.84 10.29 -0.92
C ASN A 322 -24.87 9.08 0.01
N GLU A 323 -24.67 7.89 -0.50
CA GLU A 323 -24.68 6.61 0.25
C GLU A 323 -25.97 6.34 1.06
N SER A 324 -26.99 7.16 0.89
CA SER A 324 -28.27 7.01 1.60
C SER A 324 -29.27 6.22 0.78
N THR A 325 -29.73 5.08 1.30
CA THR A 325 -30.78 4.28 0.66
C THR A 325 -32.14 4.99 0.56
N ALA A 326 -32.32 6.12 1.25
CA ALA A 326 -33.51 6.96 1.17
C ALA A 326 -33.52 7.85 -0.08
N GLN A 327 -32.37 8.05 -0.72
CA GLN A 327 -32.24 8.77 -2.00
C GLN A 327 -31.69 7.78 -3.03
N TYR A 328 -32.38 7.62 -4.13
CA TYR A 328 -32.06 6.60 -5.13
C TYR A 328 -32.47 7.04 -6.53
N ALA A 329 -31.81 6.48 -7.54
CA ALA A 329 -32.30 6.47 -8.91
C ALA A 329 -33.22 5.26 -9.08
N ASP A 330 -34.45 5.50 -9.49
CA ASP A 330 -35.43 4.45 -9.82
C ASP A 330 -35.21 4.01 -11.25
N LEU A 331 -34.86 2.74 -11.46
CA LEU A 331 -34.64 2.09 -12.74
C LEU A 331 -35.72 1.06 -13.03
N ALA A 332 -36.84 1.07 -12.27
CA ALA A 332 -37.93 0.13 -12.47
C ALA A 332 -38.47 0.19 -13.91
N LEU A 333 -38.64 -0.99 -14.53
CA LEU A 333 -39.13 -1.15 -15.90
C LEU A 333 -38.26 -0.50 -16.99
N ALA A 334 -37.02 -0.12 -16.70
CA ALA A 334 -36.09 0.36 -17.73
C ALA A 334 -35.95 -0.71 -18.82
N THR A 335 -36.01 -0.28 -20.07
CA THR A 335 -36.03 -1.16 -21.25
C THR A 335 -34.63 -1.25 -21.90
N THR A 336 -34.47 -2.12 -22.87
CA THR A 336 -33.21 -2.26 -23.64
C THR A 336 -32.79 -1.00 -24.40
N SER A 337 -33.68 -0.01 -24.51
CA SER A 337 -33.44 1.27 -25.20
C SER A 337 -33.11 2.40 -24.22
N ASP A 338 -33.20 2.14 -22.92
CA ASP A 338 -32.86 3.08 -21.86
C ASP A 338 -31.40 2.92 -21.45
N PHE A 339 -30.81 3.98 -20.93
CA PHE A 339 -29.39 3.98 -20.55
C PHE A 339 -29.16 4.70 -19.23
N VAL A 340 -28.25 4.14 -18.43
CA VAL A 340 -27.60 4.91 -17.36
C VAL A 340 -26.30 5.47 -17.90
N TYR A 341 -26.20 6.79 -17.97
CA TYR A 341 -24.98 7.51 -18.32
C TYR A 341 -24.21 7.86 -17.06
N ILE A 342 -22.94 7.50 -17.04
CA ILE A 342 -22.05 7.70 -15.91
C ILE A 342 -20.93 8.65 -16.35
N LYS A 343 -20.73 9.73 -15.60
CA LYS A 343 -19.64 10.68 -15.84
C LYS A 343 -18.58 10.52 -14.76
N THR A 344 -17.33 10.46 -15.17
CA THR A 344 -16.17 10.41 -14.28
C THR A 344 -15.20 11.56 -14.58
N ILE A 345 -14.40 11.93 -13.60
CA ILE A 345 -13.37 12.97 -13.75
C ILE A 345 -12.13 12.41 -14.44
N GLU A 346 -11.83 11.14 -14.19
CA GLU A 346 -10.71 10.41 -14.78
C GLU A 346 -11.22 9.15 -15.50
N PRO A 347 -10.42 8.55 -16.39
CA PRO A 347 -10.80 7.30 -17.05
C PRO A 347 -11.10 6.19 -16.04
N ALA A 348 -12.28 5.63 -16.10
CA ALA A 348 -12.70 4.57 -15.20
C ALA A 348 -12.04 3.23 -15.54
N ALA A 349 -11.82 2.41 -14.51
CA ALA A 349 -11.37 1.02 -14.62
C ALA A 349 -12.47 0.01 -14.21
N ALA A 350 -13.42 0.45 -13.41
CA ALA A 350 -14.59 -0.32 -13.00
C ALA A 350 -15.66 0.64 -12.45
N PHE A 351 -16.88 0.13 -12.28
CA PHE A 351 -17.99 0.84 -11.64
C PHE A 351 -18.52 0.03 -10.47
N GLY A 352 -18.88 0.69 -9.36
CA GLY A 352 -19.59 0.14 -8.22
C GLY A 352 -21.02 0.65 -8.20
N PHE A 353 -21.97 -0.25 -7.92
CA PHE A 353 -23.39 0.06 -7.82
C PHE A 353 -23.92 -0.39 -6.47
N GLY A 354 -24.43 0.56 -5.68
CA GLY A 354 -25.18 0.27 -4.47
C GLY A 354 -26.66 0.08 -4.80
N VAL A 355 -27.20 -1.11 -4.55
CA VAL A 355 -28.62 -1.45 -4.78
C VAL A 355 -29.37 -1.28 -3.45
N VAL A 356 -30.54 -0.64 -3.51
CA VAL A 356 -31.39 -0.41 -2.34
C VAL A 356 -31.96 -1.74 -1.84
N PRO A 357 -31.70 -2.17 -0.60
CA PRO A 357 -32.26 -3.42 -0.06
C PRO A 357 -33.78 -3.47 -0.15
N GLY A 358 -34.32 -4.58 -0.65
CA GLY A 358 -35.75 -4.77 -0.91
C GLY A 358 -36.28 -4.15 -2.21
N TYR A 359 -35.38 -3.58 -3.01
CA TYR A 359 -35.70 -3.01 -4.33
C TYR A 359 -34.70 -3.49 -5.40
N GLU A 360 -34.27 -4.71 -5.27
CA GLU A 360 -33.39 -5.38 -6.22
C GLU A 360 -34.14 -5.67 -7.54
N ASN A 361 -33.38 -5.77 -8.63
CA ASN A 361 -33.95 -6.27 -9.88
C ASN A 361 -34.24 -7.77 -9.76
N THR A 362 -35.48 -8.15 -10.02
CA THR A 362 -35.95 -9.55 -9.99
C THR A 362 -36.29 -10.10 -11.38
N ALA A 363 -36.12 -9.29 -12.43
CA ALA A 363 -36.28 -9.74 -13.81
C ALA A 363 -34.99 -10.37 -14.31
N ASN A 364 -35.11 -11.37 -15.17
CA ASN A 364 -33.96 -11.98 -15.84
C ASN A 364 -33.43 -11.02 -16.93
N ALA A 365 -32.71 -10.00 -16.49
CA ALA A 365 -32.13 -8.95 -17.31
C ALA A 365 -30.69 -8.69 -16.86
N GLN A 366 -29.75 -8.78 -17.80
CA GLN A 366 -28.33 -8.58 -17.53
C GLN A 366 -27.80 -7.30 -18.18
N ILE A 367 -26.69 -6.80 -17.69
CA ILE A 367 -25.95 -5.75 -18.39
C ILE A 367 -25.44 -6.32 -19.71
N ASP A 368 -25.97 -5.81 -20.83
CA ASP A 368 -25.60 -6.21 -22.18
C ASP A 368 -24.27 -5.58 -22.63
N SER A 369 -24.12 -4.27 -22.37
CA SER A 369 -22.91 -3.56 -22.76
C SER A 369 -22.57 -2.39 -21.86
N LEU A 370 -21.28 -2.07 -21.83
CA LEU A 370 -20.74 -0.83 -21.32
C LEU A 370 -20.20 0.00 -22.49
N GLY A 371 -20.88 1.10 -22.82
CA GLY A 371 -20.42 2.05 -23.83
C GLY A 371 -19.50 3.11 -23.23
N TYR A 372 -18.49 3.56 -23.99
CA TYR A 372 -17.68 4.72 -23.65
C TYR A 372 -17.58 5.69 -24.83
N TRP A 373 -17.39 6.98 -24.53
CA TRP A 373 -17.19 7.98 -25.57
C TRP A 373 -15.74 8.01 -26.04
N ASN A 374 -15.48 7.72 -27.32
CA ASN A 374 -14.14 7.64 -27.92
C ASN A 374 -13.65 8.95 -28.57
N GLY A 375 -14.38 10.04 -28.41
CA GLY A 375 -14.11 11.35 -29.04
C GLY A 375 -14.96 11.62 -30.28
N ASN A 376 -15.52 10.60 -30.91
CA ASN A 376 -16.35 10.72 -32.11
C ASN A 376 -17.71 10.02 -31.98
N ALA A 377 -17.74 8.86 -31.34
CA ALA A 377 -18.93 8.02 -31.20
C ALA A 377 -18.91 7.24 -29.88
N TRP A 378 -20.04 6.64 -29.53
CA TRP A 378 -20.11 5.62 -28.50
C TRP A 378 -19.51 4.33 -29.03
N THR A 379 -18.64 3.74 -28.27
CA THR A 379 -18.04 2.42 -28.54
C THR A 379 -18.47 1.47 -27.45
N GLU A 380 -19.12 0.37 -27.81
CA GLU A 380 -19.64 -0.60 -26.86
C GLU A 380 -18.60 -1.68 -26.54
N ILE A 381 -18.47 -2.01 -25.26
CA ILE A 381 -17.74 -3.15 -24.73
C ILE A 381 -18.78 -4.22 -24.42
N THR A 382 -18.75 -5.31 -25.18
CA THR A 382 -19.69 -6.44 -25.03
C THR A 382 -19.00 -7.71 -24.56
N THR A 383 -17.66 -7.70 -24.46
CA THR A 383 -16.85 -8.86 -24.04
C THR A 383 -15.89 -8.47 -22.93
N GLY A 384 -15.63 -9.40 -22.03
CA GLY A 384 -14.72 -9.15 -20.89
C GLY A 384 -15.35 -8.26 -19.83
N LEU A 385 -16.67 -8.13 -19.80
CA LEU A 385 -17.41 -7.58 -18.68
C LEU A 385 -17.55 -8.65 -17.59
N THR A 386 -17.33 -8.24 -16.35
CA THR A 386 -17.61 -9.06 -15.16
C THR A 386 -18.55 -8.26 -14.28
N ASP A 387 -19.79 -8.71 -14.19
CA ASP A 387 -20.83 -8.09 -13.38
C ASP A 387 -21.03 -8.89 -12.11
N THR A 388 -20.67 -8.32 -10.96
CA THR A 388 -20.88 -8.93 -9.64
C THR A 388 -22.17 -8.44 -8.98
N THR A 389 -22.96 -7.60 -9.65
CA THR A 389 -24.33 -7.26 -9.22
C THR A 389 -25.32 -8.37 -9.54
N LEU A 390 -24.88 -9.39 -10.29
CA LEU A 390 -25.68 -10.57 -10.63
C LEU A 390 -25.99 -11.42 -9.40
N ASP A 391 -27.22 -11.86 -9.29
CA ASP A 391 -27.57 -12.97 -8.40
C ASP A 391 -27.19 -14.31 -9.08
N THR A 392 -26.49 -15.16 -8.35
CA THR A 392 -26.03 -16.48 -8.83
C THR A 392 -27.15 -17.47 -9.18
N GLY A 393 -28.40 -17.12 -8.91
CA GLY A 393 -29.56 -17.99 -9.14
C GLY A 393 -30.53 -17.54 -10.22
N ALA A 394 -30.55 -16.24 -10.58
CA ALA A 394 -31.58 -15.65 -11.45
C ALA A 394 -30.99 -14.95 -12.69
N ASP A 395 -29.67 -14.91 -12.85
CA ASP A 395 -29.00 -14.20 -13.94
C ASP A 395 -29.49 -12.74 -14.12
N SER A 396 -29.70 -12.04 -13.02
CA SER A 396 -30.26 -10.69 -12.99
C SER A 396 -29.20 -9.70 -12.51
N SER A 397 -28.82 -8.73 -13.34
CA SER A 397 -27.98 -7.59 -12.89
C SER A 397 -28.77 -6.68 -11.96
N PHE A 398 -28.07 -5.98 -11.04
CA PHE A 398 -28.67 -5.19 -9.95
C PHE A 398 -29.56 -6.00 -8.99
N ALA A 399 -29.34 -7.31 -8.90
CA ALA A 399 -29.96 -8.17 -7.89
C ALA A 399 -29.26 -8.04 -6.52
N GLN A 400 -28.09 -7.44 -6.48
CA GLN A 400 -27.32 -7.13 -5.27
C GLN A 400 -26.38 -5.94 -5.51
N THR A 401 -25.92 -5.33 -4.44
CA THR A 401 -24.80 -4.37 -4.49
C THR A 401 -23.57 -5.08 -5.03
N GLY A 402 -22.89 -4.48 -6.00
CA GLY A 402 -21.74 -5.12 -6.67
C GLY A 402 -21.04 -4.19 -7.65
N GLU A 403 -20.23 -4.78 -8.49
CA GLU A 403 -19.26 -4.10 -9.34
C GLU A 403 -19.37 -4.56 -10.79
N LEU A 404 -19.09 -3.66 -11.72
CA LEU A 404 -18.93 -3.93 -13.14
C LEU A 404 -17.48 -3.69 -13.53
N HIS A 405 -16.74 -4.77 -13.75
CA HIS A 405 -15.36 -4.72 -14.22
C HIS A 405 -15.27 -4.88 -15.72
N PHE A 406 -14.24 -4.27 -16.32
CA PHE A 406 -13.92 -4.37 -17.72
C PHE A 406 -12.42 -4.18 -17.98
N ASN A 407 -11.95 -4.54 -19.17
CA ASN A 407 -10.55 -4.33 -19.52
C ASN A 407 -10.28 -2.86 -19.86
N ALA A 408 -10.01 -2.06 -18.85
CA ALA A 408 -9.74 -0.63 -18.97
C ALA A 408 -8.52 -0.30 -19.86
N ALA A 409 -7.55 -1.19 -19.97
CA ALA A 409 -6.38 -0.99 -20.83
C ALA A 409 -6.71 -1.11 -22.33
N ALA A 410 -7.85 -1.72 -22.67
CA ALA A 410 -8.28 -1.90 -24.06
C ALA A 410 -9.13 -0.72 -24.59
N ILE A 411 -9.45 0.27 -23.76
CA ILE A 411 -10.30 1.40 -24.12
C ILE A 411 -9.52 2.72 -24.09
N SER A 412 -10.01 3.72 -24.82
CA SER A 412 -9.43 5.06 -24.87
C SER A 412 -10.54 6.11 -24.79
N PRO A 413 -11.14 6.31 -23.62
CA PRO A 413 -12.21 7.28 -23.45
C PRO A 413 -11.68 8.71 -23.64
N VAL A 414 -12.50 9.59 -24.21
CA VAL A 414 -12.18 10.99 -24.46
C VAL A 414 -13.17 11.88 -23.72
N MET A 415 -12.65 12.90 -23.06
CA MET A 415 -13.47 13.86 -22.32
C MET A 415 -14.41 14.64 -23.25
N ARG A 416 -15.63 14.90 -22.76
CA ARG A 416 -16.58 15.80 -23.40
C ARG A 416 -17.55 16.42 -22.40
N THR A 417 -18.19 17.49 -22.79
CA THR A 417 -19.44 17.95 -22.17
C THR A 417 -20.62 17.16 -22.76
N TRP A 418 -21.63 16.88 -21.97
CA TRP A 418 -22.78 16.10 -22.39
C TRP A 418 -24.08 16.63 -21.82
N GLN A 419 -25.08 16.82 -22.69
CA GLN A 419 -26.42 17.33 -22.33
C GLN A 419 -26.37 18.64 -21.54
N SER A 420 -27.01 18.70 -20.37
CA SER A 420 -27.03 19.86 -19.50
C SER A 420 -25.77 20.01 -18.62
N ASP A 421 -24.83 19.07 -18.68
CA ASP A 421 -23.59 19.14 -17.93
C ASP A 421 -22.50 19.82 -18.76
N ASN A 422 -22.22 21.09 -18.40
CA ASN A 422 -21.23 21.91 -19.07
C ASN A 422 -19.79 21.65 -18.59
N VAL A 423 -19.60 20.78 -17.59
CA VAL A 423 -18.29 20.40 -17.09
C VAL A 423 -17.79 19.19 -17.90
N PRO A 424 -16.60 19.26 -18.52
CA PRO A 424 -16.04 18.13 -19.23
C PRO A 424 -15.81 16.93 -18.31
N GLY A 425 -16.00 15.72 -18.82
CA GLY A 425 -15.72 14.48 -18.11
C GLY A 425 -15.67 13.31 -19.09
N TYR A 426 -15.26 12.15 -18.58
CA TYR A 426 -15.29 10.90 -19.30
C TYR A 426 -16.67 10.28 -19.13
N TRP A 427 -17.33 10.00 -20.24
CA TRP A 427 -18.70 9.51 -20.24
C TRP A 427 -18.77 8.06 -20.64
N TYR A 428 -19.54 7.30 -19.86
CA TYR A 428 -19.86 5.88 -20.06
C TYR A 428 -21.37 5.72 -20.07
N ARG A 429 -21.85 4.59 -20.61
CA ARG A 429 -23.27 4.24 -20.57
C ARG A 429 -23.44 2.74 -20.38
N VAL A 430 -24.44 2.37 -19.60
CA VAL A 430 -24.80 0.97 -19.33
C VAL A 430 -26.15 0.70 -19.99
N SER A 431 -26.28 -0.45 -20.66
CA SER A 431 -27.52 -0.96 -21.28
C SER A 431 -27.79 -2.39 -20.82
N TRP A 432 -28.99 -2.85 -21.03
CA TRP A 432 -29.47 -4.16 -20.63
C TRP A 432 -29.95 -4.98 -21.84
N ASP A 433 -29.89 -6.31 -21.72
CA ASP A 433 -30.37 -7.27 -22.73
C ASP A 433 -31.87 -7.49 -22.66
N ALA A 434 -32.52 -7.21 -21.54
CA ALA A 434 -33.95 -7.28 -21.32
C ALA A 434 -34.45 -6.13 -20.45
N ALA A 435 -35.76 -5.95 -20.30
CA ALA A 435 -36.32 -4.95 -19.41
C ALA A 435 -36.08 -5.33 -17.95
N LEU A 436 -35.67 -4.35 -17.13
CA LEU A 436 -35.56 -4.50 -15.68
C LEU A 436 -36.93 -4.72 -15.05
N GLY A 437 -36.95 -5.34 -13.88
CA GLY A 437 -38.15 -5.64 -13.13
C GLY A 437 -38.93 -4.42 -12.66
N ALA A 438 -40.10 -4.66 -12.06
CA ALA A 438 -40.94 -3.60 -11.51
C ALA A 438 -40.33 -2.91 -10.28
N THR A 439 -39.27 -3.48 -9.73
CA THR A 439 -38.44 -2.90 -8.65
C THR A 439 -36.99 -2.95 -9.09
N CYS A 440 -36.32 -1.84 -9.13
CA CYS A 440 -34.87 -1.74 -9.30
C CYS A 440 -34.44 -0.34 -8.91
N ARG A 441 -33.72 -0.20 -7.81
CA ARG A 441 -33.26 1.10 -7.28
C ARG A 441 -31.80 1.05 -6.94
N ILE A 442 -31.04 2.01 -7.45
CA ILE A 442 -29.64 2.20 -7.09
C ILE A 442 -29.48 3.49 -6.28
N PHE A 443 -28.79 3.42 -5.13
CA PHE A 443 -28.55 4.59 -4.26
C PHE A 443 -27.12 5.13 -4.42
N SER A 444 -26.21 4.36 -5.02
CA SER A 444 -24.82 4.77 -5.17
C SER A 444 -24.29 4.31 -6.51
N VAL A 445 -23.58 5.20 -7.21
CA VAL A 445 -22.76 4.88 -8.38
C VAL A 445 -21.39 5.47 -8.16
N GLN A 446 -20.40 4.63 -8.11
CA GLN A 446 -19.01 4.99 -7.85
C GLN A 446 -18.14 4.44 -8.99
N TYR A 447 -16.92 4.93 -9.13
CA TYR A 447 -15.98 4.42 -10.12
C TYR A 447 -14.58 4.27 -9.55
N ALA A 448 -13.85 3.32 -10.08
CA ALA A 448 -12.43 3.17 -9.88
C ALA A 448 -11.66 3.78 -11.05
N VAL A 449 -10.48 4.32 -10.80
CA VAL A 449 -9.63 4.88 -11.84
C VAL A 449 -8.71 3.84 -12.46
N GLN A 450 -8.20 4.11 -13.66
CA GLN A 450 -7.21 3.24 -14.29
C GLN A 450 -5.91 3.25 -13.47
N PRO A 451 -5.39 2.07 -13.12
CA PRO A 451 -4.13 2.00 -12.39
C PRO A 451 -2.97 2.53 -13.25
N LEU A 452 -2.15 3.37 -12.65
CA LEU A 452 -0.91 3.81 -13.26
C LEU A 452 0.12 2.68 -13.19
N ALA A 453 0.75 2.34 -14.29
CA ALA A 453 1.88 1.43 -14.28
C ALA A 453 3.08 2.09 -13.58
N LEU A 454 3.43 1.62 -12.38
CA LEU A 454 4.61 2.09 -11.67
C LEU A 454 5.87 1.61 -12.39
N GLY A 455 6.80 2.56 -12.58
CA GLY A 455 8.12 2.32 -13.15
C GLY A 455 9.18 2.01 -12.11
N SER A 456 10.44 2.26 -12.48
CA SER A 456 11.58 2.18 -11.57
C SER A 456 11.74 3.49 -10.82
N TYR A 457 12.00 3.40 -9.51
CA TYR A 457 12.25 4.55 -8.65
C TYR A 457 13.52 4.35 -7.84
N SER A 458 14.34 5.41 -7.74
CA SER A 458 15.61 5.37 -7.01
C SER A 458 15.42 5.52 -5.50
N GLY A 459 14.29 6.05 -5.06
CA GLY A 459 14.03 6.19 -3.64
C GLY A 459 12.57 6.44 -3.29
N ALA A 460 12.28 6.26 -2.01
CA ALA A 460 10.98 6.43 -1.42
C ALA A 460 11.09 7.07 -0.03
N ILE A 461 10.14 7.93 0.33
CA ILE A 461 10.02 8.56 1.64
C ILE A 461 8.56 8.78 2.00
N GLU A 462 8.19 8.48 3.24
CA GLU A 462 6.89 8.90 3.76
C GLU A 462 6.95 10.37 4.16
N TRP A 463 5.91 11.15 3.88
CA TRP A 463 5.74 12.51 4.37
C TRP A 463 4.26 12.88 4.42
N LYS A 464 3.83 13.31 5.60
CA LYS A 464 2.45 13.75 5.85
C LYS A 464 1.40 12.72 5.43
N GLY A 465 1.65 11.44 5.76
CA GLY A 465 0.76 10.33 5.46
C GLY A 465 0.70 9.94 3.99
N ARG A 466 1.67 10.37 3.18
CA ARG A 466 1.79 10.01 1.76
C ARG A 466 3.15 9.39 1.47
N LEU A 467 3.19 8.46 0.56
CA LEU A 467 4.43 7.92 0.02
C LEU A 467 4.88 8.78 -1.16
N PHE A 468 6.11 9.31 -1.07
CA PHE A 468 6.75 10.01 -2.17
C PHE A 468 7.81 9.14 -2.81
N LEU A 469 7.81 9.10 -4.16
CA LEU A 469 8.75 8.32 -4.98
C LEU A 469 9.51 9.27 -5.91
N TRP A 470 10.83 9.06 -6.06
CA TRP A 470 11.67 9.85 -6.97
C TRP A 470 12.65 8.99 -7.75
N GLY A 471 13.31 9.59 -8.75
CA GLY A 471 14.29 8.93 -9.60
C GLY A 471 13.65 8.07 -10.69
N ASP A 472 12.46 8.45 -11.17
CA ASP A 472 11.84 7.87 -12.37
C ASP A 472 12.73 8.18 -13.58
N VAL A 473 13.19 7.13 -14.29
CA VAL A 473 14.06 7.27 -15.46
C VAL A 473 13.42 8.11 -16.57
N LYS A 474 12.10 8.02 -16.74
CA LYS A 474 11.36 8.78 -17.75
C LYS A 474 11.12 10.23 -17.32
N TYR A 475 10.96 10.47 -16.04
CA TYR A 475 10.68 11.78 -15.46
C TYR A 475 11.60 12.06 -14.27
N PRO A 476 12.91 12.29 -14.52
CA PRO A 476 13.92 12.35 -13.45
C PRO A 476 13.73 13.49 -12.46
N ASN A 477 13.05 14.57 -12.89
CA ASN A 477 12.75 15.74 -12.05
C ASN A 477 11.42 15.63 -11.30
N ARG A 478 10.73 14.48 -11.41
CA ARG A 478 9.41 14.29 -10.85
C ARG A 478 9.48 13.67 -9.47
N LEU A 479 8.71 14.24 -8.56
CA LEU A 479 8.38 13.65 -7.27
C LEU A 479 6.92 13.21 -7.33
N ARG A 480 6.68 11.89 -7.31
CA ARG A 480 5.35 11.31 -7.36
C ARG A 480 4.87 11.02 -5.95
N TYR A 481 3.60 11.26 -5.65
CA TYR A 481 3.02 11.00 -4.33
C TYR A 481 1.76 10.13 -4.41
N SER A 482 1.56 9.32 -3.38
CA SER A 482 0.37 8.48 -3.21
C SER A 482 -0.82 9.29 -2.67
N ALA A 483 -2.00 8.69 -2.70
CA ALA A 483 -3.14 9.18 -1.94
C ALA A 483 -2.84 9.20 -0.43
N LEU A 484 -3.55 10.03 0.32
CA LEU A 484 -3.37 10.18 1.75
C LEU A 484 -3.76 8.88 2.48
N GLY A 485 -2.88 8.38 3.33
CA GLY A 485 -3.10 7.16 4.10
C GLY A 485 -3.07 5.86 3.29
N ILE A 486 -2.80 5.92 1.97
CA ILE A 486 -2.78 4.72 1.11
C ILE A 486 -1.49 4.70 0.31
N LEU A 487 -0.55 3.88 0.76
CA LEU A 487 0.84 3.89 0.27
C LEU A 487 1.01 3.46 -1.19
N ASP A 488 0.10 2.68 -1.72
CA ASP A 488 0.18 2.07 -3.05
C ASP A 488 -0.90 2.59 -4.02
N CYS A 489 -1.64 3.62 -3.65
CA CYS A 489 -2.58 4.32 -4.53
C CYS A 489 -1.92 5.55 -5.17
N PHE A 490 -1.52 5.43 -6.43
CA PHE A 490 -0.92 6.49 -7.25
C PHE A 490 -1.83 6.94 -8.40
N SER A 491 -3.11 6.68 -8.30
CA SER A 491 -4.15 7.09 -9.23
C SER A 491 -5.25 7.82 -8.48
N GLY A 492 -6.02 8.64 -9.20
CA GLY A 492 -7.10 9.42 -8.62
C GLY A 492 -6.70 10.83 -8.21
N VAL A 493 -7.69 11.62 -7.83
CA VAL A 493 -7.56 13.08 -7.59
C VAL A 493 -6.69 13.43 -6.38
N ASP A 494 -6.55 12.51 -5.42
CA ASP A 494 -5.76 12.72 -4.21
C ASP A 494 -4.31 12.26 -4.33
N SER A 495 -3.95 11.58 -5.41
CA SER A 495 -2.58 11.20 -5.76
C SER A 495 -2.07 12.00 -6.94
N GLY A 496 -0.77 11.97 -7.22
CA GLY A 496 -0.26 12.69 -8.35
C GLY A 496 1.25 12.83 -8.38
N TYR A 497 1.70 13.96 -8.88
CA TYR A 497 3.12 14.29 -8.93
C TYR A 497 3.33 15.81 -8.88
N THR A 498 4.55 16.19 -8.55
CA THR A 498 5.02 17.57 -8.64
C THR A 498 6.36 17.59 -9.39
N ASP A 499 6.47 18.51 -10.37
CA ASP A 499 7.66 18.72 -11.22
C ASP A 499 8.28 20.13 -11.06
N PRO A 500 8.09 20.86 -9.95
CA PRO A 500 8.45 22.29 -9.88
C PRO A 500 9.92 22.52 -9.61
N PHE A 501 10.78 21.54 -9.75
CA PHE A 501 12.15 21.60 -9.27
C PHE A 501 13.12 22.04 -10.37
N GLY A 502 13.21 23.35 -10.56
CA GLY A 502 14.32 24.00 -11.22
C GLY A 502 14.61 23.57 -12.66
N ASN A 503 15.81 23.10 -12.90
CA ASN A 503 16.40 22.92 -14.24
C ASN A 503 16.07 21.60 -14.95
N GLY A 504 15.21 20.75 -14.40
CA GLY A 504 14.86 19.44 -14.97
C GLY A 504 15.88 18.33 -14.72
N GLU A 505 16.96 18.58 -13.99
CA GLU A 505 17.90 17.53 -13.57
C GLU A 505 17.24 16.51 -12.63
N GLU A 506 17.85 15.34 -12.56
CA GLU A 506 17.43 14.24 -11.70
C GLU A 506 17.40 14.64 -10.21
N ILE A 507 16.35 14.23 -9.52
CA ILE A 507 16.29 14.25 -8.06
C ILE A 507 17.16 13.10 -7.53
N LEU A 508 18.21 13.43 -6.80
CA LEU A 508 19.17 12.46 -6.26
C LEU A 508 18.79 11.97 -4.87
N ALA A 509 18.33 12.87 -4.01
CA ALA A 509 17.93 12.51 -2.64
C ALA A 509 16.77 13.38 -2.17
N VAL A 510 15.92 12.79 -1.35
CA VAL A 510 14.85 13.49 -0.62
C VAL A 510 14.95 13.07 0.83
N VAL A 511 14.96 14.04 1.74
CA VAL A 511 15.07 13.80 3.19
C VAL A 511 14.15 14.73 3.97
N HIS A 512 13.74 14.28 5.15
CA HIS A 512 12.98 15.13 6.08
C HIS A 512 13.83 16.29 6.60
N PHE A 513 13.26 17.48 6.60
CA PHE A 513 13.82 18.65 7.20
C PHE A 513 12.72 19.43 7.92
N TYR A 514 12.61 19.27 9.25
CA TYR A 514 11.45 19.72 10.04
C TYR A 514 10.14 19.11 9.47
N ASN A 515 9.16 19.96 9.16
CA ASN A 515 7.88 19.57 8.58
C ASN A 515 7.87 19.55 7.05
N GLU A 516 9.02 19.67 6.40
CA GLU A 516 9.19 19.82 4.97
C GLU A 516 10.08 18.71 4.42
N LEU A 517 10.10 18.55 3.10
CA LEU A 517 11.07 17.70 2.43
C LEU A 517 12.14 18.54 1.76
N ALA A 518 13.41 18.28 2.09
CA ALA A 518 14.54 18.81 1.35
C ALA A 518 14.83 17.90 0.16
N VAL A 519 14.73 18.47 -1.03
CA VAL A 519 14.93 17.82 -2.33
C VAL A 519 16.28 18.24 -2.90
N PHE A 520 17.15 17.28 -3.08
CA PHE A 520 18.53 17.47 -3.55
C PHE A 520 18.70 17.00 -4.98
N LYS A 521 19.25 17.87 -5.79
CA LYS A 521 19.77 17.59 -7.12
C LYS A 521 21.29 17.73 -7.13
N ARG A 522 21.91 17.58 -8.27
CA ARG A 522 23.36 17.72 -8.40
C ARG A 522 23.85 19.14 -8.10
N LYS A 523 23.10 20.16 -8.49
CA LYS A 523 23.46 21.58 -8.34
C LYS A 523 22.37 22.45 -7.72
N GLU A 524 21.25 21.87 -7.32
CA GLU A 524 20.15 22.60 -6.73
C GLU A 524 19.64 21.93 -5.46
N ILE A 525 19.14 22.74 -4.55
CA ILE A 525 18.46 22.32 -3.32
C ILE A 525 17.13 23.05 -3.25
N HIS A 526 16.05 22.30 -3.04
CA HIS A 526 14.71 22.82 -2.87
C HIS A 526 14.10 22.33 -1.57
N LEU A 527 13.15 23.08 -1.03
CA LEU A 527 12.23 22.62 0.01
C LEU A 527 10.86 22.43 -0.62
N LEU A 528 10.25 21.30 -0.38
CA LEU A 528 8.84 21.04 -0.69
C LEU A 528 8.02 21.35 0.54
N GLU A 529 7.08 22.28 0.39
CA GLU A 529 6.17 22.78 1.43
C GLU A 529 4.73 22.37 1.09
N GLY A 530 3.80 22.53 2.03
CA GLY A 530 2.37 22.33 1.83
C GLY A 530 1.83 21.12 2.62
N TYR A 531 0.51 20.90 2.56
CA TYR A 531 -0.18 19.83 3.28
C TYR A 531 -1.03 18.94 2.37
N SER A 532 -1.39 19.43 1.21
CA SER A 532 -2.24 18.72 0.24
C SER A 532 -1.72 18.97 -1.18
N PRO A 533 -2.13 18.17 -2.16
CA PRO A 533 -1.76 18.35 -3.56
C PRO A 533 -1.91 19.77 -4.08
N ASP A 534 -2.98 20.47 -3.68
CA ASP A 534 -3.29 21.83 -4.09
C ASP A 534 -2.35 22.88 -3.46
N THR A 535 -1.70 22.53 -2.36
CA THR A 535 -0.82 23.44 -1.59
C THR A 535 0.65 23.10 -1.72
N PHE A 536 1.00 22.00 -2.39
CA PHE A 536 2.40 21.63 -2.58
C PHE A 536 3.12 22.69 -3.42
N GLY A 537 4.12 23.30 -2.81
CA GLY A 537 4.97 24.31 -3.41
C GLY A 537 6.44 24.01 -3.20
N SER A 538 7.28 24.43 -4.13
CA SER A 538 8.72 24.25 -4.03
C SER A 538 9.40 25.60 -3.86
N LEU A 539 10.17 25.74 -2.78
CA LEU A 539 11.04 26.87 -2.52
C LEU A 539 12.49 26.49 -2.89
N LYS A 540 13.08 27.19 -3.85
CA LYS A 540 14.50 27.01 -4.19
C LYS A 540 15.38 27.64 -3.09
N ILE A 541 16.24 26.81 -2.49
CA ILE A 541 17.19 27.24 -1.45
C ILE A 541 18.55 27.59 -2.08
N SER A 542 19.00 26.80 -3.05
CA SER A 542 20.25 27.04 -3.76
C SER A 542 20.13 26.59 -5.22
N ASP A 543 20.82 27.32 -6.09
CA ASP A 543 20.98 27.03 -7.52
C ASP A 543 22.42 26.70 -7.90
N GLN A 544 23.32 26.56 -6.92
CA GLN A 544 24.74 26.29 -7.13
C GLN A 544 25.27 25.19 -6.22
N LEU A 545 24.61 24.93 -5.12
CA LEU A 545 24.95 23.85 -4.19
C LEU A 545 24.00 22.67 -4.41
N GLY A 546 24.54 21.49 -4.43
CA GLY A 546 23.78 20.29 -4.57
C GLY A 546 24.44 19.11 -3.88
N VAL A 547 24.21 17.89 -4.34
CA VAL A 547 24.72 16.69 -3.70
C VAL A 547 25.57 15.85 -4.66
N ALA A 548 26.74 15.43 -4.19
CA ALA A 548 27.64 14.56 -4.98
C ALA A 548 27.11 13.13 -5.13
N SER A 549 26.45 12.63 -4.09
CA SER A 549 25.94 11.26 -4.06
C SER A 549 24.61 11.21 -3.31
N PRO A 550 23.63 10.43 -3.77
CA PRO A 550 22.35 10.26 -3.11
C PRO A 550 22.45 9.87 -1.62
N LYS A 551 23.49 9.10 -1.27
CA LYS A 551 23.72 8.61 0.12
C LYS A 551 24.58 9.53 0.98
N SER A 552 25.00 10.68 0.48
CA SER A 552 25.82 11.64 1.24
C SER A 552 24.99 12.64 2.03
N VAL A 553 23.66 12.56 2.00
CA VAL A 553 22.76 13.44 2.77
C VAL A 553 22.39 12.76 4.08
N LEU A 554 22.55 13.49 5.17
CA LEU A 554 22.22 13.04 6.51
C LEU A 554 21.48 14.13 7.28
N THR A 555 20.34 13.80 7.86
CA THR A 555 19.66 14.65 8.84
C THR A 555 20.18 14.31 10.25
N ILE A 556 20.63 15.31 10.98
CA ILE A 556 21.07 15.17 12.36
C ILE A 556 20.16 16.03 13.22
N GLU A 557 19.51 15.39 14.18
CA GLU A 557 18.84 16.10 15.26
C GLU A 557 19.91 16.63 16.23
N ARG A 558 20.04 17.92 16.26
CA ARG A 558 20.89 18.60 17.24
C ARG A 558 20.07 18.83 18.49
N GLY A 559 20.17 17.93 19.46
CA GLY A 559 19.53 18.07 20.76
C GLY A 559 19.85 19.41 21.43
N PHE A 560 19.17 19.74 22.50
CA PHE A 560 19.33 20.98 23.27
C PHE A 560 20.80 21.29 23.57
N ILE A 561 21.35 22.31 22.93
CA ILE A 561 22.73 22.74 23.16
C ILE A 561 22.83 23.76 24.32
N SER A 562 21.72 24.35 24.73
CA SER A 562 21.63 25.23 25.91
C SER A 562 20.19 25.47 26.34
N GLU A 563 20.00 25.86 27.59
CA GLU A 563 18.70 26.07 28.26
C GLU A 563 17.72 27.06 27.60
N LYS A 564 17.97 27.54 26.39
CA LYS A 564 17.18 28.59 25.75
C LYS A 564 16.94 28.41 24.24
N ARG A 565 17.20 27.24 23.65
CA ARG A 565 17.00 27.04 22.21
C ARG A 565 16.23 25.75 21.93
N ASP A 566 15.26 25.87 21.05
CA ASP A 566 14.54 24.74 20.47
C ASP A 566 15.52 23.75 19.82
N PRO A 567 15.18 22.46 19.79
CA PRO A 567 15.97 21.46 19.08
C PRO A 567 16.08 21.87 17.61
N THR A 568 17.29 21.87 17.08
CA THR A 568 17.55 22.22 15.68
C THR A 568 17.98 20.99 14.91
N ASN A 569 17.33 20.74 13.78
CA ASN A 569 17.78 19.74 12.81
C ASN A 569 18.82 20.37 11.90
N VAL A 570 19.86 19.62 11.57
CA VAL A 570 20.93 20.03 10.68
C VAL A 570 21.04 19.01 9.56
N LEU A 571 21.00 19.51 8.32
CA LEU A 571 21.35 18.71 7.15
C LEU A 571 22.85 18.79 6.92
N ILE A 572 23.47 17.63 6.75
CA ILE A 572 24.87 17.50 6.36
C ILE A 572 24.91 16.73 5.04
N TRP A 573 25.60 17.26 4.07
CA TRP A 573 25.79 16.59 2.78
C TRP A 573 27.18 16.86 2.21
N GLN A 574 27.59 16.04 1.25
CA GLN A 574 28.78 16.28 0.47
C GLN A 574 28.37 16.98 -0.82
N ASP A 575 28.89 18.17 -1.04
CA ASP A 575 28.69 18.91 -2.27
C ASP A 575 29.28 18.20 -3.49
N SER A 576 28.76 18.52 -4.65
CA SER A 576 29.22 17.97 -5.92
C SER A 576 30.52 18.59 -6.44
N ASP A 577 30.94 19.76 -5.93
CA ASP A 577 32.15 20.48 -6.36
C ASP A 577 33.36 20.21 -5.50
#